data_ae4d2127d7fa58ecb6f6690ab9ba4ac4
#
_entry.id   ae4d2127d7fa58ecb6f6690ab9ba4ac4
#
_cell.length_a   1.000
_cell.length_b   1.000
_cell.length_c   1.000
_cell.angle_alpha   90.00
_cell.angle_beta   90.00
_cell.angle_gamma   90.00
#
_symmetry.space_group_name_H-M   'P 1'
#
loop_
_entity.id
_entity.type
_entity.pdbx_description
1 polymer ?
#
loop_
_entity_poly.entity_id
_entity_poly.type
_entity_poly.pdbx_seq_one_letter_code
_entity_poly.pdbx_strand_id
1 'polypeptide(L)'
;MHLRRLGAAMARLHDQADAWTPPADFVHIHWDHETFFGDVMVYGSTPAAECWALLPSEVRDRFHAVGARMSELMPRVGGAGLIHADLHLGNTLFRGRDVKLIDVDDCGTGPRLYELAVALWELRDTPDHAAFRDALLAGNRTHPEVDATHLDDFIALRQVAFDLWFTGTAQANPDFATKLDGVHQWSLSMLDLVEGR
;
A
#
# COMPACT_ATOMS: atom_id res chain seq x y z
N MET A 1 19.98 -7.21 1.78
CA MET A 1 19.94 -8.37 0.83
C MET A 1 18.51 -8.84 0.54
N HIS A 2 17.62 -8.90 1.54
CA HIS A 2 16.22 -9.37 1.37
C HIS A 2 15.37 -8.44 0.47
N LEU A 3 15.40 -7.13 0.69
CA LEU A 3 14.62 -6.17 -0.13
C LEU A 3 14.96 -6.24 -1.63
N ARG A 4 16.24 -6.41 -1.98
CA ARG A 4 16.62 -6.59 -3.39
C ARG A 4 16.03 -7.85 -4.01
N ARG A 5 15.91 -8.94 -3.23
CA ARG A 5 15.27 -10.17 -3.72
C ARG A 5 13.76 -10.01 -3.83
N LEU A 6 13.15 -9.29 -2.87
CA LEU A 6 11.74 -8.95 -2.93
C LEU A 6 11.45 -8.11 -4.19
N GLY A 7 12.20 -7.04 -4.43
CA GLY A 7 12.06 -6.24 -5.65
C GLY A 7 12.17 -7.07 -6.94
N ALA A 8 13.13 -8.01 -6.99
CA ALA A 8 13.25 -8.92 -8.14
C ALA A 8 12.09 -9.94 -8.24
N ALA A 9 11.46 -10.31 -7.12
CA ALA A 9 10.27 -11.15 -7.12
C ALA A 9 9.05 -10.37 -7.61
N MET A 10 8.87 -9.13 -7.17
CA MET A 10 7.83 -8.21 -7.66
C MET A 10 7.95 -7.99 -9.17
N ALA A 11 9.16 -7.70 -9.66
CA ALA A 11 9.38 -7.53 -11.10
C ALA A 11 8.93 -8.76 -11.91
N ARG A 12 9.29 -9.97 -11.46
CA ARG A 12 8.83 -11.21 -12.13
C ARG A 12 7.32 -11.41 -12.02
N LEU A 13 6.69 -11.04 -10.89
CA LEU A 13 5.23 -11.07 -10.75
C LEU A 13 4.58 -10.14 -11.78
N HIS A 14 5.08 -8.93 -11.92
CA HIS A 14 4.59 -7.95 -12.88
C HIS A 14 4.81 -8.39 -14.33
N ASP A 15 5.99 -8.95 -14.67
CA ASP A 15 6.26 -9.51 -16.00
C ASP A 15 5.27 -10.63 -16.36
N GLN A 16 4.97 -11.51 -15.40
CA GLN A 16 4.00 -12.58 -15.61
C GLN A 16 2.58 -12.06 -15.75
N ALA A 17 2.22 -11.05 -14.93
CA ALA A 17 0.91 -10.41 -14.99
C ALA A 17 0.67 -9.71 -16.33
N ASP A 18 1.69 -9.05 -16.89
CA ASP A 18 1.62 -8.38 -18.22
C ASP A 18 1.47 -9.37 -19.37
N ALA A 19 2.04 -10.56 -19.22
CA ALA A 19 1.91 -11.64 -20.19
C ALA A 19 0.60 -12.44 -20.08
N TRP A 20 -0.15 -12.25 -18.98
CA TRP A 20 -1.38 -12.98 -18.73
C TRP A 20 -2.60 -12.25 -19.29
N THR A 21 -3.46 -12.99 -19.96
CA THR A 21 -4.75 -12.50 -20.42
C THR A 21 -5.83 -13.02 -19.47
N PRO A 22 -6.45 -12.14 -18.65
CA PRO A 22 -7.49 -12.57 -17.73
C PRO A 22 -8.72 -13.11 -18.47
N PRO A 23 -9.43 -14.10 -17.92
CA PRO A 23 -10.74 -14.52 -18.42
C PRO A 23 -11.72 -13.34 -18.43
N ALA A 24 -12.72 -13.39 -19.32
CA ALA A 24 -13.70 -12.30 -19.47
C ALA A 24 -14.56 -12.05 -18.22
N ASP A 25 -14.68 -13.03 -17.36
CA ASP A 25 -15.43 -13.00 -16.10
C ASP A 25 -14.51 -12.80 -14.87
N PHE A 26 -13.23 -12.47 -15.09
CA PHE A 26 -12.32 -12.20 -13.98
C PHE A 26 -12.67 -10.89 -13.29
N VAL A 27 -13.13 -11.00 -12.06
CA VAL A 27 -13.49 -9.87 -11.19
C VAL A 27 -12.36 -9.66 -10.19
N HIS A 28 -11.89 -8.43 -10.06
CA HIS A 28 -10.81 -8.04 -9.16
C HIS A 28 -10.96 -6.60 -8.71
N ILE A 29 -10.22 -6.21 -7.69
CA ILE A 29 -10.20 -4.84 -7.17
C ILE A 29 -9.43 -3.95 -8.15
N HIS A 30 -9.93 -2.73 -8.35
CA HIS A 30 -9.19 -1.66 -9.00
C HIS A 30 -8.67 -0.71 -7.92
N TRP A 31 -7.36 -0.75 -7.66
CA TRP A 31 -6.69 0.08 -6.68
C TRP A 31 -6.47 1.48 -7.26
N ASP A 32 -7.56 2.22 -7.39
CA ASP A 32 -7.62 3.59 -7.86
C ASP A 32 -8.03 4.55 -6.73
N HIS A 33 -8.16 5.84 -7.05
CA HIS A 33 -8.53 6.86 -6.07
C HIS A 33 -9.90 6.57 -5.43
N GLU A 34 -10.88 6.09 -6.19
CA GLU A 34 -12.22 5.80 -5.68
C GLU A 34 -12.20 4.65 -4.67
N THR A 35 -11.37 3.63 -4.91
CA THR A 35 -11.19 2.53 -3.98
C THR A 35 -10.56 2.97 -2.66
N PHE A 36 -9.59 3.88 -2.69
CA PHE A 36 -8.93 4.33 -1.46
C PHE A 36 -9.72 5.39 -0.68
N PHE A 37 -10.45 6.26 -1.35
CA PHE A 37 -11.05 7.45 -0.74
C PHE A 37 -12.57 7.57 -0.92
N GLY A 38 -13.19 6.72 -1.72
CA GLY A 38 -14.64 6.64 -1.92
C GLY A 38 -15.32 5.66 -0.97
N ASP A 39 -16.54 5.28 -1.32
CA ASP A 39 -17.44 4.48 -0.48
C ASP A 39 -17.51 3.00 -0.90
N VAL A 40 -16.64 2.55 -1.82
CA VAL A 40 -16.76 1.20 -2.40
C VAL A 40 -16.22 0.10 -1.48
N MET A 41 -15.32 0.43 -0.56
CA MET A 41 -14.69 -0.55 0.32
C MET A 41 -15.52 -0.85 1.57
N VAL A 42 -15.36 -2.09 2.05
CA VAL A 42 -15.87 -2.55 3.34
C VAL A 42 -14.70 -3.14 4.12
N TYR A 43 -14.40 -2.57 5.27
CA TYR A 43 -13.30 -2.99 6.12
C TYR A 43 -13.81 -3.86 7.27
N GLY A 44 -13.50 -5.16 7.21
CA GLY A 44 -14.17 -6.15 8.06
C GLY A 44 -15.67 -6.22 7.72
N SER A 45 -16.53 -5.68 8.60
CA SER A 45 -17.98 -5.55 8.37
C SER A 45 -18.45 -4.08 8.28
N THR A 46 -17.53 -3.12 8.28
CA THR A 46 -17.82 -1.68 8.39
C THR A 46 -17.61 -1.01 7.03
N PRO A 47 -18.65 -0.37 6.46
CA PRO A 47 -18.52 0.40 5.22
C PRO A 47 -17.48 1.53 5.35
N ALA A 48 -16.79 1.86 4.26
CA ALA A 48 -15.76 2.92 4.24
C ALA A 48 -16.29 4.26 4.76
N ALA A 49 -17.50 4.68 4.39
CA ALA A 49 -18.12 5.91 4.87
C ALA A 49 -18.25 5.96 6.40
N GLU A 50 -18.54 4.83 7.05
CA GLU A 50 -18.58 4.74 8.51
C GLU A 50 -17.17 4.82 9.10
N CYS A 51 -16.18 4.15 8.50
CA CYS A 51 -14.79 4.25 8.93
C CYS A 51 -14.30 5.71 8.89
N TRP A 52 -14.56 6.43 7.80
CA TRP A 52 -14.25 7.85 7.69
C TRP A 52 -14.92 8.71 8.77
N ALA A 53 -16.17 8.42 9.13
CA ALA A 53 -16.90 9.14 10.18
C ALA A 53 -16.34 8.89 11.59
N LEU A 54 -15.74 7.71 11.83
CA LEU A 54 -15.14 7.31 13.10
C LEU A 54 -13.75 7.91 13.35
N LEU A 55 -13.06 8.37 12.30
CA LEU A 55 -11.72 8.96 12.45
C LEU A 55 -11.76 10.23 13.31
N PRO A 56 -10.78 10.46 14.19
CA PRO A 56 -10.55 11.76 14.81
C PRO A 56 -10.42 12.86 13.76
N SER A 57 -10.91 14.06 14.03
CA SER A 57 -10.94 15.16 13.05
C SER A 57 -9.56 15.46 12.45
N GLU A 58 -8.52 15.51 13.29
CA GLU A 58 -7.15 15.75 12.84
C GLU A 58 -6.66 14.69 11.85
N VAL A 59 -6.88 13.41 12.16
CA VAL A 59 -6.50 12.29 11.27
C VAL A 59 -7.26 12.38 9.95
N ARG A 60 -8.58 12.59 10.03
CA ARG A 60 -9.44 12.72 8.86
C ARG A 60 -9.02 13.87 7.94
N ASP A 61 -8.71 15.04 8.50
CA ASP A 61 -8.28 16.22 7.74
C ASP A 61 -6.95 15.95 7.02
N ARG A 62 -6.00 15.28 7.70
CA ARG A 62 -4.73 14.86 7.10
C ARG A 62 -4.93 13.83 5.99
N PHE A 63 -5.81 12.87 6.18
CA PHE A 63 -6.15 11.86 5.16
C PHE A 63 -6.83 12.47 3.93
N HIS A 64 -7.71 13.44 4.12
CA HIS A 64 -8.29 14.19 2.99
C HIS A 64 -7.23 14.98 2.21
N ALA A 65 -6.22 15.53 2.88
CA ALA A 65 -5.10 16.19 2.21
C ALA A 65 -4.27 15.20 1.36
N VAL A 66 -4.04 13.97 1.87
CA VAL A 66 -3.45 12.88 1.07
C VAL A 66 -4.34 12.55 -0.13
N GLY A 67 -5.65 12.40 0.07
CA GLY A 67 -6.63 12.11 -1.00
C GLY A 67 -6.61 13.16 -2.10
N ALA A 68 -6.64 14.44 -1.74
CA ALA A 68 -6.56 15.54 -2.70
C ALA A 68 -5.28 15.47 -3.55
N ARG A 69 -4.13 15.19 -2.92
CA ARG A 69 -2.85 15.01 -3.63
C ARG A 69 -2.87 13.78 -4.53
N MET A 70 -3.40 12.66 -4.06
CA MET A 70 -3.47 11.42 -4.82
C MET A 70 -4.45 11.50 -6.01
N SER A 71 -5.53 12.28 -5.92
CA SER A 71 -6.45 12.49 -7.04
C SER A 71 -5.78 13.12 -8.25
N GLU A 72 -4.77 13.97 -8.03
CA GLU A 72 -3.97 14.59 -9.10
C GLU A 72 -2.82 13.70 -9.57
N LEU A 73 -2.24 12.93 -8.64
CA LEU A 73 -1.02 12.16 -8.88
C LEU A 73 -1.29 10.82 -9.57
N MET A 74 -2.25 10.03 -9.08
CA MET A 74 -2.50 8.67 -9.58
C MET A 74 -2.74 8.58 -11.09
N PRO A 75 -3.48 9.50 -11.74
CA PRO A 75 -3.67 9.47 -13.19
C PRO A 75 -2.38 9.72 -14.00
N ARG A 76 -1.34 10.29 -13.38
CA ARG A 76 -0.08 10.67 -14.03
C ARG A 76 1.03 9.64 -13.81
N VAL A 77 0.89 8.79 -12.79
CA VAL A 77 1.88 7.76 -12.51
C VAL A 77 1.70 6.60 -13.48
N GLY A 78 2.73 6.32 -14.24
CA GLY A 78 2.75 5.18 -15.16
C GLY A 78 2.92 3.83 -14.45
N GLY A 79 2.94 2.74 -15.23
CA GLY A 79 3.23 1.41 -14.70
C GLY A 79 2.05 0.79 -13.94
N ALA A 80 0.81 1.03 -14.37
CA ALA A 80 -0.35 0.31 -13.83
C ALA A 80 -0.43 -1.11 -14.38
N GLY A 81 -0.85 -2.06 -13.57
CA GLY A 81 -1.03 -3.47 -13.93
C GLY A 81 -1.57 -4.27 -12.76
N LEU A 82 -1.63 -5.58 -12.92
CA LEU A 82 -1.99 -6.47 -11.81
C LEU A 82 -0.88 -6.45 -10.76
N ILE A 83 -1.25 -6.18 -9.52
CA ILE A 83 -0.39 -6.12 -8.33
C ILE A 83 -0.93 -7.01 -7.23
N HIS A 84 -0.11 -7.36 -6.27
CA HIS A 84 -0.50 -8.07 -5.05
C HIS A 84 -1.26 -7.16 -4.07
N ALA A 85 -0.92 -5.89 -4.05
CA ALA A 85 -1.47 -4.79 -3.28
C ALA A 85 -1.24 -4.84 -1.75
N ASP A 86 -0.91 -5.99 -1.17
CA ASP A 86 -0.58 -6.14 0.26
C ASP A 86 0.78 -6.83 0.48
N LEU A 87 1.78 -6.53 -0.36
CA LEU A 87 3.08 -7.19 -0.32
C LEU A 87 4.04 -6.55 0.69
N HIS A 88 3.63 -6.50 1.95
CA HIS A 88 4.50 -6.15 3.07
C HIS A 88 5.39 -7.33 3.49
N LEU A 89 6.36 -7.11 4.40
CA LEU A 89 7.33 -8.14 4.77
C LEU A 89 6.70 -9.37 5.42
N GLY A 90 5.55 -9.24 6.09
CA GLY A 90 4.79 -10.35 6.67
C GLY A 90 4.24 -11.32 5.61
N ASN A 91 3.95 -10.83 4.40
CA ASN A 91 3.46 -11.63 3.28
C ASN A 91 4.59 -12.15 2.37
N THR A 92 5.84 -12.10 2.87
CA THR A 92 7.03 -12.52 2.12
C THR A 92 7.82 -13.58 2.88
N LEU A 93 7.99 -14.76 2.30
CA LEU A 93 8.77 -15.84 2.89
C LEU A 93 10.13 -15.97 2.18
N PHE A 94 11.21 -15.86 2.95
CA PHE A 94 12.58 -16.00 2.44
C PHE A 94 13.16 -17.37 2.83
N ARG A 95 13.53 -18.17 1.82
CA ARG A 95 14.21 -19.46 2.03
C ARG A 95 15.46 -19.53 1.16
N GLY A 96 16.63 -19.36 1.77
CA GLY A 96 17.89 -19.31 1.01
C GLY A 96 17.87 -18.16 -0.01
N ARG A 97 17.85 -18.49 -1.30
CA ARG A 97 17.73 -17.50 -2.40
C ARG A 97 16.29 -17.29 -2.86
N ASP A 98 15.38 -18.16 -2.47
CA ASP A 98 14.00 -18.12 -2.92
C ASP A 98 13.20 -17.07 -2.13
N VAL A 99 12.28 -16.43 -2.82
CA VAL A 99 11.27 -15.56 -2.25
C VAL A 99 9.91 -16.10 -2.68
N LYS A 100 9.04 -16.34 -1.71
CA LYS A 100 7.65 -16.73 -1.95
C LYS A 100 6.75 -15.62 -1.43
N LEU A 101 5.76 -15.30 -2.22
CA LEU A 101 4.71 -14.34 -1.91
C LEU A 101 3.48 -15.14 -1.50
N ILE A 102 2.83 -14.72 -0.43
CA ILE A 102 1.64 -15.36 0.13
C ILE A 102 0.57 -14.30 0.37
N ASP A 103 -0.66 -14.73 0.60
CA ASP A 103 -1.79 -13.84 0.93
C ASP A 103 -2.13 -12.89 -0.22
N VAL A 104 -2.67 -13.46 -1.29
CA VAL A 104 -2.98 -12.75 -2.55
C VAL A 104 -4.42 -12.24 -2.63
N ASP A 105 -5.12 -12.18 -1.51
CA ASP A 105 -6.57 -11.89 -1.47
C ASP A 105 -6.88 -10.46 -1.95
N ASP A 106 -5.94 -9.52 -1.76
CA ASP A 106 -6.03 -8.13 -2.20
C ASP A 106 -5.55 -7.90 -3.65
N CYS A 107 -5.20 -8.99 -4.36
CA CYS A 107 -4.67 -8.87 -5.71
C CYS A 107 -5.66 -8.15 -6.64
N GLY A 108 -5.16 -7.13 -7.34
CA GLY A 108 -5.98 -6.27 -8.18
C GLY A 108 -5.16 -5.43 -9.16
N THR A 109 -5.84 -4.64 -9.97
CA THR A 109 -5.17 -3.72 -10.90
C THR A 109 -4.91 -2.39 -10.21
N GLY A 110 -3.67 -1.91 -10.26
CA GLY A 110 -3.29 -0.63 -9.65
C GLY A 110 -1.90 -0.16 -10.06
N PRO A 111 -1.46 1.01 -9.55
CA PRO A 111 -0.11 1.50 -9.77
C PRO A 111 0.94 0.59 -9.13
N ARG A 112 1.93 0.14 -9.89
CA ARG A 112 3.03 -0.68 -9.35
C ARG A 112 3.86 0.05 -8.31
N LEU A 113 3.84 1.38 -8.32
CA LEU A 113 4.46 2.19 -7.29
C LEU A 113 3.81 1.97 -5.91
N TYR A 114 2.48 1.71 -5.86
CA TYR A 114 1.81 1.34 -4.62
C TYR A 114 2.35 0.04 -4.03
N GLU A 115 2.60 -0.98 -4.85
CA GLU A 115 3.20 -2.24 -4.40
C GLU A 115 4.59 -2.06 -3.79
N LEU A 116 5.43 -1.21 -4.39
CA LEU A 116 6.75 -0.85 -3.83
C LEU A 116 6.61 -0.08 -2.51
N ALA A 117 5.61 0.79 -2.42
CA ALA A 117 5.32 1.56 -1.21
C ALA A 117 4.87 0.65 -0.06
N VAL A 118 4.00 -0.33 -0.32
CA VAL A 118 3.57 -1.32 0.69
C VAL A 118 4.76 -2.06 1.30
N ALA A 119 5.72 -2.48 0.48
CA ALA A 119 6.92 -3.19 0.96
C ALA A 119 7.86 -2.32 1.81
N LEU A 120 7.81 -1.01 1.67
CA LEU A 120 8.68 -0.05 2.38
C LEU A 120 7.98 0.67 3.54
N TRP A 121 6.66 0.62 3.56
CA TRP A 121 5.84 1.36 4.50
C TRP A 121 6.22 1.12 5.97
N GLU A 122 6.28 -0.14 6.43
CA GLU A 122 6.67 -0.48 7.81
C GLU A 122 8.15 -0.16 8.13
N LEU A 123 8.95 0.13 7.10
CA LEU A 123 10.38 0.46 7.24
C LEU A 123 10.66 1.95 7.14
N ARG A 124 9.63 2.79 6.91
CA ARG A 124 9.80 4.21 6.60
C ARG A 124 10.43 5.01 7.74
N ASP A 125 10.14 4.66 8.99
CA ASP A 125 10.65 5.30 10.20
C ASP A 125 12.00 4.73 10.68
N THR A 126 12.57 3.77 9.96
CA THR A 126 13.85 3.17 10.33
C THR A 126 15.04 3.99 9.83
N PRO A 127 16.18 4.02 10.57
CA PRO A 127 17.40 4.70 10.12
C PRO A 127 17.94 4.20 8.78
N ASP A 128 17.66 2.93 8.44
CA ASP A 128 18.15 2.27 7.23
C ASP A 128 17.18 2.38 6.04
N HIS A 129 16.09 3.17 6.14
CA HIS A 129 15.06 3.27 5.11
C HIS A 129 15.63 3.55 3.71
N ALA A 130 16.58 4.50 3.60
CA ALA A 130 17.21 4.83 2.32
C ALA A 130 17.90 3.61 1.68
N ALA A 131 18.63 2.83 2.48
CA ALA A 131 19.30 1.62 2.01
C ALA A 131 18.29 0.52 1.63
N PHE A 132 17.18 0.41 2.34
CA PHE A 132 16.09 -0.52 2.01
C PHE A 132 15.39 -0.13 0.71
N ARG A 133 15.06 1.14 0.54
CA ARG A 133 14.52 1.70 -0.70
C ARG A 133 15.43 1.39 -1.89
N ASP A 134 16.71 1.74 -1.79
CA ASP A 134 17.68 1.52 -2.86
C ASP A 134 17.83 0.03 -3.20
N ALA A 135 17.82 -0.84 -2.19
CA ALA A 135 17.89 -2.28 -2.40
C ALA A 135 16.63 -2.83 -3.11
N LEU A 136 15.43 -2.39 -2.72
CA LEU A 136 14.17 -2.78 -3.34
C LEU A 136 14.13 -2.34 -4.81
N LEU A 137 14.40 -1.07 -5.06
CA LEU A 137 14.41 -0.47 -6.41
C LEU A 137 15.48 -1.12 -7.29
N ALA A 138 16.67 -1.41 -6.74
CA ALA A 138 17.72 -2.13 -7.48
C ALA A 138 17.30 -3.56 -7.86
N GLY A 139 16.41 -4.19 -7.08
CA GLY A 139 15.81 -5.48 -7.43
C GLY A 139 14.74 -5.36 -8.50
N ASN A 140 13.94 -4.30 -8.46
CA ASN A 140 12.81 -4.08 -9.36
C ASN A 140 13.19 -3.43 -10.71
N ARG A 141 14.47 -3.30 -11.04
CA ARG A 141 14.97 -2.63 -12.26
C ARG A 141 14.54 -3.25 -13.59
N THR A 142 13.83 -4.35 -13.58
CA THR A 142 13.26 -4.97 -14.80
C THR A 142 12.00 -4.25 -15.28
N HIS A 143 11.46 -3.29 -14.50
CA HIS A 143 10.35 -2.41 -14.88
C HIS A 143 10.81 -0.96 -14.85
N PRO A 144 11.46 -0.45 -15.91
CA PRO A 144 12.01 0.91 -15.95
C PRO A 144 10.94 2.01 -15.99
N GLU A 145 9.69 1.68 -16.31
CA GLU A 145 8.56 2.62 -16.31
C GLU A 145 8.06 3.04 -14.94
N VAL A 146 8.51 2.40 -13.85
CA VAL A 146 8.14 2.79 -12.50
C VAL A 146 9.03 3.94 -12.02
N ASP A 147 8.48 5.15 -12.07
CA ASP A 147 9.11 6.33 -11.47
C ASP A 147 8.91 6.35 -9.96
N ALA A 148 10.00 6.22 -9.20
CA ALA A 148 9.97 6.19 -7.74
C ALA A 148 9.99 7.60 -7.09
N THR A 149 9.89 8.68 -7.86
CA THR A 149 9.89 10.06 -7.36
C THR A 149 8.77 10.29 -6.34
N HIS A 150 7.61 9.64 -6.55
CA HIS A 150 6.43 9.77 -5.73
C HIS A 150 6.23 8.62 -4.71
N LEU A 151 7.29 7.89 -4.39
CA LEU A 151 7.20 6.73 -3.50
C LEU A 151 6.67 7.09 -2.10
N ASP A 152 7.09 8.22 -1.53
CA ASP A 152 6.63 8.70 -0.24
C ASP A 152 5.14 9.09 -0.26
N ASP A 153 4.61 9.60 -1.38
CA ASP A 153 3.18 9.84 -1.56
C ASP A 153 2.37 8.53 -1.48
N PHE A 154 2.89 7.46 -2.09
CA PHE A 154 2.25 6.15 -2.03
C PHE A 154 2.44 5.44 -0.68
N ILE A 155 3.50 5.74 0.08
CA ILE A 155 3.64 5.31 1.48
C ILE A 155 2.56 6.00 2.34
N ALA A 156 2.32 7.30 2.13
CA ALA A 156 1.22 8.01 2.79
C ALA A 156 -0.15 7.39 2.44
N LEU A 157 -0.37 7.05 1.17
CA LEU A 157 -1.58 6.36 0.71
C LEU A 157 -1.78 5.02 1.43
N ARG A 158 -0.71 4.21 1.54
CA ARG A 158 -0.76 2.94 2.28
C ARG A 158 -1.11 3.14 3.74
N GLN A 159 -0.59 4.21 4.38
CA GLN A 159 -0.93 4.53 5.76
C GLN A 159 -2.42 4.86 5.93
N VAL A 160 -3.01 5.62 5.02
CA VAL A 160 -4.45 5.91 5.00
C VAL A 160 -5.25 4.61 4.87
N ALA A 161 -4.91 3.76 3.90
CA ALA A 161 -5.61 2.50 3.67
C ALA A 161 -5.53 1.57 4.91
N PHE A 162 -4.36 1.48 5.54
CA PHE A 162 -4.16 0.67 6.74
C PHE A 162 -5.00 1.18 7.93
N ASP A 163 -5.01 2.49 8.19
CA ASP A 163 -5.75 3.05 9.31
C ASP A 163 -7.26 2.88 9.12
N LEU A 164 -7.79 3.09 7.92
CA LEU A 164 -9.20 2.83 7.61
C LEU A 164 -9.57 1.36 7.78
N TRP A 165 -8.73 0.43 7.30
CA TRP A 165 -8.91 -0.99 7.54
C TRP A 165 -8.87 -1.34 9.03
N PHE A 166 -7.93 -0.78 9.77
CA PHE A 166 -7.82 -1.00 11.23
C PHE A 166 -9.04 -0.44 11.97
N THR A 167 -9.49 0.77 11.59
CA THR A 167 -10.67 1.42 12.14
C THR A 167 -11.92 0.57 11.93
N GLY A 168 -12.14 0.05 10.72
CA GLY A 168 -13.28 -0.82 10.43
C GLY A 168 -13.20 -2.16 11.18
N THR A 169 -12.03 -2.77 11.22
CA THR A 169 -11.81 -4.03 11.94
C THR A 169 -12.03 -3.88 13.44
N ALA A 170 -11.66 -2.73 14.01
CA ALA A 170 -11.84 -2.42 15.42
C ALA A 170 -13.32 -2.39 15.86
N GLN A 171 -14.26 -2.17 14.95
CA GLN A 171 -15.69 -2.19 15.26
C GLN A 171 -16.20 -3.61 15.61
N ALA A 172 -15.57 -4.64 15.07
CA ALA A 172 -15.95 -6.04 15.30
C ALA A 172 -14.97 -6.81 16.19
N ASN A 173 -13.78 -6.25 16.46
CA ASN A 173 -12.71 -6.94 17.18
C ASN A 173 -12.18 -6.09 18.35
N PRO A 174 -12.50 -6.46 19.62
CA PRO A 174 -12.05 -5.71 20.80
C PRO A 174 -10.53 -5.56 20.93
N ASP A 175 -9.75 -6.54 20.44
CA ASP A 175 -8.28 -6.46 20.51
C ASP A 175 -7.73 -5.35 19.60
N PHE A 176 -8.39 -5.08 18.48
CA PHE A 176 -8.10 -3.95 17.61
C PHE A 176 -8.58 -2.63 18.24
N ALA A 177 -9.78 -2.61 18.81
CA ALA A 177 -10.34 -1.40 19.42
C ALA A 177 -9.42 -0.82 20.50
N THR A 178 -8.75 -1.65 21.29
CA THR A 178 -7.80 -1.20 22.34
C THR A 178 -6.54 -0.53 21.80
N LYS A 179 -6.24 -0.69 20.50
CA LYS A 179 -5.02 -0.17 19.86
C LYS A 179 -5.28 1.00 18.92
N LEU A 180 -6.55 1.33 18.69
CA LEU A 180 -6.98 2.27 17.66
C LEU A 180 -6.35 3.66 17.82
N ASP A 181 -6.34 4.22 19.05
CA ASP A 181 -5.71 5.51 19.32
C ASP A 181 -4.20 5.50 18.97
N GLY A 182 -3.52 4.39 19.27
CA GLY A 182 -2.11 4.23 18.91
C GLY A 182 -1.88 4.19 17.40
N VAL A 183 -2.79 3.57 16.66
CA VAL A 183 -2.74 3.53 15.19
C VAL A 183 -2.94 4.93 14.60
N HIS A 184 -3.91 5.69 15.09
CA HIS A 184 -4.12 7.07 14.64
C HIS A 184 -2.90 7.96 14.91
N GLN A 185 -2.26 7.83 16.08
CA GLN A 185 -1.04 8.56 16.38
C GLN A 185 0.13 8.15 15.48
N TRP A 186 0.26 6.86 15.20
CA TRP A 186 1.27 6.37 14.25
C TRP A 186 1.01 6.91 12.85
N SER A 187 -0.26 6.98 12.42
CA SER A 187 -0.62 7.55 11.12
C SER A 187 -0.20 9.01 11.00
N LEU A 188 -0.47 9.84 12.01
CA LEU A 188 -0.03 11.24 12.03
C LEU A 188 1.50 11.34 11.95
N SER A 189 2.21 10.55 12.75
CA SER A 189 3.69 10.53 12.75
C SER A 189 4.26 10.07 11.39
N MET A 190 3.64 9.09 10.75
CA MET A 190 4.05 8.63 9.42
C MET A 190 3.85 9.71 8.37
N LEU A 191 2.70 10.41 8.41
CA LEU A 191 2.43 11.51 7.49
C LEU A 191 3.40 12.68 7.68
N ASP A 192 3.76 13.02 8.92
CA ASP A 192 4.79 14.04 9.20
C ASP A 192 6.15 13.63 8.61
N LEU A 193 6.51 12.36 8.78
CA LEU A 193 7.78 11.83 8.29
C LEU A 193 7.88 11.87 6.75
N VAL A 194 6.83 11.52 6.02
CA VAL A 194 6.85 11.53 4.55
C VAL A 194 6.71 12.93 3.97
N GLU A 195 6.12 13.87 4.71
CA GLU A 195 5.98 15.28 4.33
C GLU A 195 7.20 16.14 4.75
N GLY A 196 8.14 15.56 5.49
CA GLY A 196 9.35 16.26 5.96
C GLY A 196 9.08 17.31 7.04
N ARG A 197 8.08 17.07 7.89
CA ARG A 197 7.69 17.93 9.03
C ARG A 197 8.35 17.52 10.32
#